data_4f7e6b92ac73495a99feb0e6ab312c0e
#
_entry.id   4f7e6b92ac73495a99feb0e6ab312c0e
#
_cell.length_a   1.000
_cell.length_b   1.000
_cell.length_c   1.000
_cell.angle_alpha   90.00
_cell.angle_beta   90.00
_cell.angle_gamma   90.00
#
_symmetry.space_group_name_H-M   'P 1'
#
loop_
_entity.id
_entity.type
_entity.pdbx_description
1 polymer ?
#
loop_
_entity_poly.entity_id
_entity_poly.type
_entity_poly.pdbx_seq_one_letter_code
_entity_poly.pdbx_strand_id
1 'polypeptide(L)'
;MNNSNTFVLSICIPTWNRAAVLRRTLAALSSSGSFAAGKVQIVVSDNASDDDTANVGREFAEKFSGRIKYWRHEKAIDPHFNFQHVLEMGEGEFIKLHTDYIFFEPEALDAFVASLENAEPDVGICLTGKAFTGSGRAAVSVDDVLKEISFGITSINSLCLRRSAYYTLEDPFREWHTSFPQVDILLRLMDKGVKAWFFPEVPFCRISVLNNRNHTMIFANYLDMLEKQLAKGRISKSVFKREKRELLFKYLIPYHFDFFHQYNVSRTPLPFLPYCGHFKKEWYFVPALIWIGIMWFCSNIIPIHQFLGKIKRKFFLR
;
A
#
# COMPACT_ATOMS: atom_id res chain seq x y z
N MET A 1 8.69 -36.94 -13.43
CA MET A 1 8.49 -35.53 -13.83
C MET A 1 7.52 -34.91 -12.83
N ASN A 2 8.02 -34.28 -11.81
CA ASN A 2 7.18 -33.59 -10.82
C ASN A 2 6.69 -32.27 -11.45
N ASN A 3 5.47 -32.26 -11.94
CA ASN A 3 4.75 -31.01 -12.17
C ASN A 3 4.43 -30.43 -10.77
N SER A 4 5.40 -29.77 -10.17
CA SER A 4 5.10 -28.87 -9.07
C SER A 4 4.24 -27.75 -9.67
N ASN A 5 2.95 -27.76 -9.33
CA ASN A 5 1.99 -26.73 -9.71
C ASN A 5 2.44 -25.42 -9.05
N THR A 6 3.36 -24.70 -9.69
CA THR A 6 3.93 -23.45 -9.16
C THR A 6 2.94 -22.33 -9.46
N PHE A 7 2.33 -21.76 -8.44
CA PHE A 7 1.47 -20.60 -8.60
C PHE A 7 2.25 -19.44 -9.23
N VAL A 8 1.63 -18.72 -10.12
CA VAL A 8 2.19 -17.46 -10.66
C VAL A 8 2.18 -16.39 -9.58
N LEU A 9 1.08 -16.28 -8.84
CA LEU A 9 0.89 -15.24 -7.83
C LEU A 9 0.38 -15.81 -6.51
N SER A 10 1.01 -15.43 -5.40
CA SER A 10 0.42 -15.55 -4.05
C SER A 10 -0.07 -14.19 -3.57
N ILE A 11 -1.37 -14.08 -3.31
CA ILE A 11 -1.98 -12.92 -2.66
C ILE A 11 -1.94 -13.15 -1.17
N CYS A 12 -1.11 -12.37 -0.46
CA CYS A 12 -0.77 -12.53 0.95
C CYS A 12 -1.55 -11.51 1.79
N ILE A 13 -2.54 -11.98 2.56
CA ILE A 13 -3.52 -11.15 3.28
C ILE A 13 -3.30 -11.28 4.79
N PRO A 14 -2.71 -10.28 5.44
CA PRO A 14 -2.74 -10.17 6.89
C PRO A 14 -4.12 -9.63 7.31
N THR A 15 -4.71 -10.21 8.34
CA THR A 15 -6.03 -9.80 8.85
C THR A 15 -6.09 -9.79 10.37
N TRP A 16 -7.03 -9.02 10.92
CA TRP A 16 -7.34 -8.97 12.35
C TRP A 16 -8.72 -8.37 12.58
N ASN A 17 -9.62 -9.15 13.22
CA ASN A 17 -10.98 -8.74 13.58
C ASN A 17 -11.79 -8.14 12.41
N ARG A 18 -11.87 -8.89 11.30
CA ARG A 18 -12.50 -8.42 10.06
C ARG A 18 -13.25 -9.50 9.29
N ALA A 19 -13.97 -10.37 9.97
CA ALA A 19 -14.67 -11.51 9.39
C ALA A 19 -15.49 -11.17 8.13
N ALA A 20 -16.40 -10.19 8.23
CA ALA A 20 -17.27 -9.81 7.11
C ALA A 20 -16.49 -9.23 5.92
N VAL A 21 -15.44 -8.46 6.20
CA VAL A 21 -14.58 -7.86 5.17
C VAL A 21 -13.75 -8.92 4.48
N LEU A 22 -13.11 -9.80 5.25
CA LEU A 22 -12.31 -10.91 4.75
C LEU A 22 -13.15 -11.84 3.85
N ARG A 23 -14.38 -12.20 4.27
CA ARG A 23 -15.31 -13.03 3.50
C ARG A 23 -15.56 -12.44 2.10
N ARG A 24 -15.85 -11.14 2.02
CA ARG A 24 -16.07 -10.45 0.74
C ARG A 24 -14.83 -10.45 -0.14
N THR A 25 -13.66 -10.18 0.45
CA THR A 25 -12.39 -10.17 -0.27
C THR A 25 -12.03 -11.56 -0.80
N LEU A 26 -12.14 -12.60 0.02
CA LEU A 26 -11.87 -13.98 -0.41
C LEU A 26 -12.85 -14.43 -1.49
N ALA A 27 -14.14 -14.10 -1.38
CA ALA A 27 -15.14 -14.42 -2.39
C ALA A 27 -14.82 -13.77 -3.75
N ALA A 28 -14.45 -12.49 -3.74
CA ALA A 28 -14.09 -11.78 -4.96
C ALA A 28 -12.82 -12.35 -5.62
N LEU A 29 -11.74 -12.54 -4.84
CA LEU A 29 -10.50 -13.09 -5.38
C LEU A 29 -10.65 -14.52 -5.92
N SER A 30 -11.44 -15.36 -5.25
CA SER A 30 -11.67 -16.75 -5.65
C SER A 30 -12.62 -16.90 -6.85
N SER A 31 -13.25 -15.83 -7.32
CA SER A 31 -14.14 -15.85 -8.50
C SER A 31 -13.42 -15.59 -9.83
N SER A 32 -12.13 -15.27 -9.82
CA SER A 32 -11.35 -15.01 -11.04
C SER A 32 -11.04 -16.32 -11.82
N GLY A 33 -10.90 -16.19 -13.14
CA GLY A 33 -10.48 -17.28 -14.02
C GLY A 33 -9.07 -17.79 -13.68
N SER A 34 -8.15 -16.91 -13.33
CA SER A 34 -6.79 -17.25 -12.93
C SER A 34 -6.74 -18.04 -11.63
N PHE A 35 -7.62 -17.72 -10.66
CA PHE A 35 -7.75 -18.56 -9.46
C PHE A 35 -8.35 -19.94 -9.80
N ALA A 36 -9.38 -19.99 -10.61
CA ALA A 36 -9.99 -21.25 -11.07
C ALA A 36 -8.97 -22.13 -11.81
N ALA A 37 -8.11 -21.54 -12.64
CA ALA A 37 -7.02 -22.20 -13.36
C ALA A 37 -5.83 -22.63 -12.50
N GLY A 38 -5.85 -22.38 -11.17
CA GLY A 38 -4.78 -22.75 -10.28
C GLY A 38 -3.51 -21.87 -10.37
N LYS A 39 -3.59 -20.71 -11.02
CA LYS A 39 -2.47 -19.76 -11.15
C LYS A 39 -2.29 -18.87 -9.94
N VAL A 40 -3.32 -18.70 -9.12
CA VAL A 40 -3.34 -17.83 -7.94
C VAL A 40 -3.49 -18.66 -6.66
N GLN A 41 -2.59 -18.44 -5.73
CA GLN A 41 -2.72 -18.85 -4.33
C GLN A 41 -3.21 -17.65 -3.49
N ILE A 42 -4.08 -17.89 -2.54
CA ILE A 42 -4.43 -16.91 -1.51
C ILE A 42 -3.90 -17.41 -0.17
N VAL A 43 -3.17 -16.56 0.52
CA VAL A 43 -2.61 -16.87 1.85
C VAL A 43 -3.16 -15.87 2.86
N VAL A 44 -3.76 -16.35 3.92
CA VAL A 44 -4.32 -15.53 4.99
C VAL A 44 -3.58 -15.79 6.29
N SER A 45 -3.06 -14.73 6.91
CA SER A 45 -2.48 -14.78 8.26
C SER A 45 -3.31 -13.93 9.22
N ASP A 46 -4.01 -14.60 10.10
CA ASP A 46 -4.87 -14.03 11.12
C ASP A 46 -4.09 -13.74 12.41
N ASN A 47 -4.04 -12.47 12.78
CA ASN A 47 -3.30 -11.99 13.95
C ASN A 47 -4.07 -12.22 15.28
N ALA A 48 -4.51 -13.45 15.53
CA ALA A 48 -5.27 -13.86 16.72
C ALA A 48 -6.59 -13.10 16.88
N SER A 49 -7.42 -13.06 15.85
CA SER A 49 -8.74 -12.40 15.88
C SER A 49 -9.68 -13.00 16.94
N ASP A 50 -10.49 -12.14 17.56
CA ASP A 50 -11.50 -12.53 18.58
C ASP A 50 -12.91 -12.64 18.00
N ASP A 51 -13.11 -12.18 16.74
CA ASP A 51 -14.38 -12.28 16.01
C ASP A 51 -14.45 -13.56 15.16
N ASP A 52 -15.42 -13.64 14.26
CA ASP A 52 -15.63 -14.81 13.38
C ASP A 52 -14.58 -14.95 12.24
N THR A 53 -13.52 -14.15 12.23
CA THR A 53 -12.46 -14.16 11.20
C THR A 53 -11.86 -15.57 11.02
N ALA A 54 -11.63 -16.28 12.14
CA ALA A 54 -11.05 -17.61 12.11
C ALA A 54 -11.96 -18.65 11.43
N ASN A 55 -13.28 -18.56 11.61
CA ASN A 55 -14.22 -19.44 10.93
C ASN A 55 -14.28 -19.16 9.43
N VAL A 56 -14.29 -17.88 9.05
CA VAL A 56 -14.22 -17.47 7.63
C VAL A 56 -12.95 -18.01 6.96
N GLY A 57 -11.78 -17.85 7.62
CA GLY A 57 -10.51 -18.32 7.06
C GLY A 57 -10.49 -19.83 6.83
N ARG A 58 -10.95 -20.63 7.82
CA ARG A 58 -11.05 -22.10 7.73
C ARG A 58 -12.03 -22.53 6.64
N GLU A 59 -13.23 -21.95 6.61
CA GLU A 59 -14.25 -22.26 5.60
C GLU A 59 -13.68 -22.13 4.16
N PHE A 60 -13.02 -21.03 3.87
CA PHE A 60 -12.45 -20.83 2.54
C PHE A 60 -11.24 -21.74 2.26
N ALA A 61 -10.40 -22.00 3.26
CA ALA A 61 -9.27 -22.93 3.11
C ALA A 61 -9.74 -24.38 2.85
N GLU A 62 -10.81 -24.82 3.50
CA GLU A 62 -11.43 -26.13 3.25
C GLU A 62 -12.08 -26.18 1.87
N LYS A 63 -12.90 -25.17 1.53
CA LYS A 63 -13.59 -25.09 0.23
C LYS A 63 -12.64 -25.08 -0.96
N PHE A 64 -11.49 -24.44 -0.83
CA PHE A 64 -10.49 -24.27 -1.88
C PHE A 64 -9.13 -24.88 -1.48
N SER A 65 -9.20 -26.11 -0.95
CA SER A 65 -8.01 -26.82 -0.48
C SER A 65 -6.88 -26.82 -1.51
N GLY A 66 -5.68 -26.58 -1.03
CA GLY A 66 -4.47 -26.46 -1.86
C GLY A 66 -4.27 -25.11 -2.56
N ARG A 67 -5.31 -24.26 -2.65
CA ARG A 67 -5.23 -22.91 -3.27
C ARG A 67 -5.40 -21.77 -2.28
N ILE A 68 -6.11 -21.99 -1.17
CA ILE A 68 -6.22 -21.03 -0.07
C ILE A 68 -5.57 -21.65 1.17
N LYS A 69 -4.59 -20.95 1.74
CA LYS A 69 -3.97 -21.27 3.02
C LYS A 69 -4.46 -20.29 4.06
N TYR A 70 -4.83 -20.83 5.23
CA TYR A 70 -5.16 -20.04 6.41
C TYR A 70 -4.27 -20.42 7.57
N TRP A 71 -3.71 -19.41 8.21
CA TRP A 71 -2.93 -19.51 9.43
C TRP A 71 -3.48 -18.55 10.47
N ARG A 72 -3.46 -18.94 11.75
CA ARG A 72 -3.83 -18.07 12.87
C ARG A 72 -2.74 -18.13 13.94
N HIS A 73 -2.28 -16.97 14.38
CA HIS A 73 -1.36 -16.85 15.50
C HIS A 73 -2.06 -17.23 16.80
N GLU A 74 -1.34 -17.84 17.74
CA GLU A 74 -1.87 -18.16 19.08
C GLU A 74 -2.18 -16.91 19.90
N LYS A 75 -1.38 -15.87 19.72
CA LYS A 75 -1.54 -14.53 20.32
C LYS A 75 -1.23 -13.45 19.31
N ALA A 76 -1.81 -12.26 19.50
CA ALA A 76 -1.53 -11.12 18.64
C ALA A 76 -0.06 -10.71 18.72
N ILE A 77 0.52 -10.49 17.54
CA ILE A 77 1.89 -9.98 17.35
C ILE A 77 1.84 -8.60 16.72
N ASP A 78 2.99 -7.91 16.64
CA ASP A 78 3.05 -6.66 15.90
C ASP A 78 2.60 -6.86 14.45
N PRO A 79 1.73 -5.99 13.90
CA PRO A 79 1.19 -6.13 12.55
C PRO A 79 2.26 -6.28 11.45
N HIS A 80 3.44 -5.66 11.61
CA HIS A 80 4.50 -5.74 10.61
C HIS A 80 5.13 -7.13 10.55
N PHE A 81 5.23 -7.83 11.68
CA PHE A 81 5.68 -9.24 11.70
C PHE A 81 4.63 -10.17 11.11
N ASN A 82 3.32 -9.85 11.27
CA ASN A 82 2.27 -10.58 10.57
C ASN A 82 2.33 -10.35 9.05
N PHE A 83 2.73 -9.14 8.59
CA PHE A 83 2.96 -8.86 7.17
C PHE A 83 4.13 -9.68 6.61
N GLN A 84 5.24 -9.76 7.35
CA GLN A 84 6.37 -10.58 6.97
C GLN A 84 5.98 -12.06 6.90
N HIS A 85 5.36 -12.57 7.94
CA HIS A 85 4.93 -13.97 8.03
C HIS A 85 4.03 -14.37 6.86
N VAL A 86 3.02 -13.58 6.52
CA VAL A 86 2.11 -13.93 5.42
C VAL A 86 2.80 -13.90 4.06
N LEU A 87 3.79 -13.02 3.84
CA LEU A 87 4.59 -13.03 2.61
C LEU A 87 5.45 -14.30 2.51
N GLU A 88 6.06 -14.73 3.61
CA GLU A 88 6.92 -15.93 3.68
C GLU A 88 6.12 -17.22 3.48
N MET A 89 4.82 -17.22 3.78
CA MET A 89 3.92 -18.33 3.49
C MET A 89 3.55 -18.47 2.00
N GLY A 90 3.78 -17.44 1.19
CA GLY A 90 3.46 -17.42 -0.24
C GLY A 90 4.39 -18.33 -1.05
N GLU A 91 3.82 -19.18 -1.91
CA GLU A 91 4.56 -20.16 -2.73
C GLU A 91 4.65 -19.76 -4.21
N GLY A 92 3.89 -18.75 -4.63
CA GLY A 92 3.88 -18.25 -6.00
C GLY A 92 5.24 -17.71 -6.45
N GLU A 93 5.44 -17.68 -7.76
CA GLU A 93 6.59 -17.00 -8.34
C GLU A 93 6.66 -15.54 -7.94
N PHE A 94 5.49 -14.90 -7.87
CA PHE A 94 5.30 -13.56 -7.32
C PHE A 94 4.51 -13.62 -6.02
N ILE A 95 4.88 -12.79 -5.05
CA ILE A 95 4.20 -12.62 -3.77
C ILE A 95 3.74 -11.18 -3.64
N LYS A 96 2.49 -10.98 -3.25
CA LYS A 96 1.88 -9.66 -3.15
C LYS A 96 1.26 -9.46 -1.77
N LEU A 97 1.80 -8.53 -0.98
CA LEU A 97 1.13 -8.09 0.24
C LEU A 97 -0.17 -7.36 -0.12
N HIS A 98 -1.28 -7.75 0.48
CA HIS A 98 -2.59 -7.29 0.11
C HIS A 98 -3.46 -7.09 1.35
N THR A 99 -4.14 -5.94 1.45
CA THR A 99 -5.03 -5.68 2.59
C THR A 99 -6.34 -6.45 2.44
N ASP A 100 -6.92 -6.85 3.56
CA ASP A 100 -8.18 -7.59 3.63
C ASP A 100 -9.43 -6.79 3.19
N TYR A 101 -9.32 -5.47 2.98
CA TYR A 101 -10.40 -4.57 2.59
C TYR A 101 -10.29 -4.01 1.17
N ILE A 102 -9.35 -4.51 0.40
CA ILE A 102 -9.20 -4.23 -1.04
C ILE A 102 -9.26 -5.56 -1.79
N PHE A 103 -9.89 -5.59 -2.93
CA PHE A 103 -9.88 -6.76 -3.81
C PHE A 103 -9.81 -6.32 -5.27
N PHE A 104 -9.33 -7.19 -6.10
CA PHE A 104 -9.39 -7.03 -7.54
C PHE A 104 -10.79 -7.38 -8.04
N GLU A 105 -11.30 -6.67 -9.03
CA GLU A 105 -12.32 -7.23 -9.89
C GLU A 105 -11.76 -8.48 -10.59
N PRO A 106 -12.57 -9.53 -10.84
CA PRO A 106 -12.07 -10.79 -11.35
C PRO A 106 -11.24 -10.65 -12.63
N GLU A 107 -11.72 -9.89 -13.60
CA GLU A 107 -11.05 -9.65 -14.88
C GLU A 107 -9.75 -8.86 -14.71
N ALA A 108 -9.71 -7.97 -13.73
CA ALA A 108 -8.50 -7.20 -13.40
C ALA A 108 -7.43 -8.10 -12.77
N LEU A 109 -7.83 -9.06 -11.94
CA LEU A 109 -6.90 -10.06 -11.42
C LEU A 109 -6.35 -10.95 -12.54
N ASP A 110 -7.20 -11.38 -13.46
CA ASP A 110 -6.79 -12.19 -14.61
C ASP A 110 -5.78 -11.45 -15.50
N ALA A 111 -6.05 -10.17 -15.81
CA ALA A 111 -5.12 -9.33 -16.56
C ALA A 111 -3.79 -9.13 -15.82
N PHE A 112 -3.83 -8.94 -14.49
CA PHE A 112 -2.64 -8.81 -13.68
C PHE A 112 -1.80 -10.08 -13.70
N VAL A 113 -2.41 -11.26 -13.52
CA VAL A 113 -1.72 -12.55 -13.58
C VAL A 113 -1.10 -12.79 -14.95
N ALA A 114 -1.84 -12.54 -16.04
CA ALA A 114 -1.32 -12.67 -17.40
C ALA A 114 -0.09 -11.77 -17.65
N SER A 115 -0.09 -10.58 -17.06
CA SER A 115 1.07 -9.67 -17.13
C SER A 115 2.26 -10.18 -16.34
N LEU A 116 2.05 -10.82 -15.18
CA LEU A 116 3.13 -11.45 -14.40
C LEU A 116 3.77 -12.64 -15.14
N GLU A 117 2.96 -13.44 -15.84
CA GLU A 117 3.46 -14.56 -16.67
C GLU A 117 4.38 -14.10 -17.80
N ASN A 118 4.19 -12.86 -18.27
CA ASN A 118 4.99 -12.27 -19.35
C ASN A 118 6.08 -11.32 -18.82
N ALA A 119 6.28 -11.23 -17.50
CA ALA A 119 7.30 -10.34 -16.93
C ALA A 119 8.72 -10.82 -17.25
N GLU A 120 9.57 -9.90 -17.73
CA GLU A 120 10.97 -10.16 -17.99
C GLU A 120 11.69 -10.77 -16.76
N PRO A 121 12.67 -11.67 -16.94
CA PRO A 121 13.33 -12.35 -15.82
C PRO A 121 14.01 -11.43 -14.81
N ASP A 122 14.47 -10.25 -15.23
CA ASP A 122 15.12 -9.24 -14.39
C ASP A 122 14.13 -8.28 -13.68
N VAL A 123 12.84 -8.40 -13.99
CA VAL A 123 11.78 -7.71 -13.27
C VAL A 123 11.47 -8.43 -11.96
N GLY A 124 11.89 -7.86 -10.86
CA GLY A 124 11.64 -8.40 -9.52
C GLY A 124 10.64 -7.61 -8.70
N ILE A 125 10.20 -6.46 -9.19
CA ILE A 125 9.24 -5.57 -8.53
C ILE A 125 8.14 -5.22 -9.51
N CYS A 126 6.90 -5.47 -9.13
CA CYS A 126 5.73 -5.08 -9.92
C CYS A 126 4.91 -4.06 -9.13
N LEU A 127 4.72 -2.89 -9.72
CA LEU A 127 4.04 -1.76 -9.08
C LEU A 127 2.66 -1.56 -9.68
N THR A 128 1.66 -1.46 -8.83
CA THR A 128 0.27 -1.16 -9.20
C THR A 128 -0.14 0.17 -8.57
N GLY A 129 -0.79 1.06 -9.32
CA GLY A 129 -1.22 2.35 -8.79
C GLY A 129 -2.14 3.11 -9.75
N LYS A 130 -2.82 4.11 -9.22
CA LYS A 130 -3.82 4.90 -9.96
C LYS A 130 -3.27 5.77 -11.10
N ALA A 131 -1.97 5.93 -11.22
CA ALA A 131 -1.39 6.96 -12.08
C ALA A 131 -0.97 6.47 -13.46
N PHE A 132 -1.02 5.17 -13.72
CA PHE A 132 -0.43 4.61 -14.93
C PHE A 132 -1.51 4.26 -15.97
N THR A 133 -1.63 5.08 -17.01
CA THR A 133 -2.60 4.92 -18.12
C THR A 133 -1.95 4.40 -19.41
N GLY A 134 -0.77 3.78 -19.34
CA GLY A 134 -0.01 3.33 -20.50
C GLY A 134 0.24 1.83 -20.55
N SER A 135 0.86 1.35 -21.65
CA SER A 135 1.47 0.03 -21.72
C SER A 135 2.55 -0.11 -20.66
N GLY A 136 2.70 -1.29 -20.06
CA GLY A 136 3.69 -1.56 -19.03
C GLY A 136 5.07 -0.99 -19.35
N ARG A 137 5.70 -0.36 -18.38
CA ARG A 137 7.02 0.27 -18.50
C ARG A 137 7.94 -0.16 -17.39
N ALA A 138 9.19 -0.44 -17.73
CA ALA A 138 10.22 -0.72 -16.74
C ALA A 138 10.76 0.58 -16.12
N ALA A 139 11.02 0.55 -14.82
CA ALA A 139 11.82 1.53 -14.09
C ALA A 139 13.14 0.90 -13.64
N VAL A 140 14.22 1.59 -13.92
CA VAL A 140 15.58 1.16 -13.57
C VAL A 140 16.19 1.98 -12.44
N SER A 141 15.53 3.04 -12.03
CA SER A 141 15.95 3.93 -10.95
C SER A 141 14.81 4.27 -9.99
N VAL A 142 15.17 4.61 -8.76
CA VAL A 142 14.21 5.12 -7.76
C VAL A 142 13.56 6.41 -8.23
N ASP A 143 14.31 7.27 -8.95
CA ASP A 143 13.76 8.48 -9.56
C ASP A 143 12.61 8.18 -10.52
N ASP A 144 12.72 7.11 -11.34
CA ASP A 144 11.65 6.70 -12.26
C ASP A 144 10.41 6.26 -11.50
N VAL A 145 10.59 5.47 -10.42
CA VAL A 145 9.49 5.04 -9.57
C VAL A 145 8.79 6.23 -8.92
N LEU A 146 9.54 7.14 -8.31
CA LEU A 146 8.96 8.32 -7.66
C LEU A 146 8.29 9.28 -8.65
N LYS A 147 8.83 9.43 -9.87
CA LYS A 147 8.19 10.25 -10.92
C LYS A 147 6.85 9.69 -11.35
N GLU A 148 6.69 8.39 -11.34
CA GLU A 148 5.49 7.72 -11.81
C GLU A 148 4.41 7.64 -10.74
N ILE A 149 4.72 7.05 -9.60
CA ILE A 149 3.71 6.75 -8.57
C ILE A 149 3.85 7.58 -7.29
N SER A 150 4.91 8.40 -7.16
CA SER A 150 5.13 9.29 -6.02
C SER A 150 4.98 8.54 -4.68
N PHE A 151 4.38 9.18 -3.67
CA PHE A 151 4.08 8.53 -2.38
C PHE A 151 3.13 7.32 -2.48
N GLY A 152 2.61 6.98 -3.66
CA GLY A 152 1.86 5.73 -3.88
C GLY A 152 2.64 4.48 -3.49
N ILE A 153 3.99 4.52 -3.50
CA ILE A 153 4.84 3.42 -2.99
C ILE A 153 4.64 3.12 -1.50
N THR A 154 4.06 4.05 -0.75
CA THR A 154 3.75 3.85 0.67
C THR A 154 2.52 2.95 0.89
N SER A 155 1.74 2.68 -0.13
CA SER A 155 0.64 1.72 -0.07
C SER A 155 1.17 0.29 -0.11
N ILE A 156 0.81 -0.53 0.87
CA ILE A 156 1.20 -1.95 0.85
C ILE A 156 0.59 -2.71 -0.33
N ASN A 157 -0.50 -2.20 -0.90
CA ASN A 157 -1.14 -2.82 -2.06
C ASN A 157 -0.47 -2.48 -3.39
N SER A 158 0.45 -1.51 -3.41
CA SER A 158 1.15 -1.13 -4.64
C SER A 158 2.27 -2.09 -5.02
N LEU A 159 2.77 -2.90 -4.07
CA LEU A 159 3.96 -3.71 -4.24
C LEU A 159 3.61 -5.18 -4.47
N CYS A 160 4.13 -5.76 -5.54
CA CYS A 160 4.19 -7.18 -5.80
C CYS A 160 5.65 -7.54 -6.12
N LEU A 161 6.16 -8.60 -5.55
CA LEU A 161 7.58 -8.96 -5.60
C LEU A 161 7.77 -10.33 -6.24
N ARG A 162 8.77 -10.48 -7.11
CA ARG A 162 9.26 -11.81 -7.48
C ARG A 162 9.85 -12.45 -6.23
N ARG A 163 9.38 -13.62 -5.86
CA ARG A 163 9.76 -14.31 -4.62
C ARG A 163 11.26 -14.53 -4.51
N SER A 164 11.93 -14.90 -5.60
CA SER A 164 13.39 -15.04 -5.62
C SER A 164 14.11 -13.73 -5.31
N ALA A 165 13.63 -12.59 -5.79
CA ALA A 165 14.20 -11.27 -5.46
C ALA A 165 13.98 -10.92 -3.99
N TYR A 166 12.80 -11.17 -3.43
CA TYR A 166 12.51 -10.95 -2.01
C TYR A 166 13.50 -11.69 -1.09
N TYR A 167 13.76 -12.97 -1.38
CA TYR A 167 14.69 -13.79 -0.58
C TYR A 167 16.18 -13.45 -0.76
N THR A 168 16.53 -12.51 -1.64
CA THR A 168 17.90 -11.94 -1.64
C THR A 168 18.10 -10.91 -0.54
N LEU A 169 17.04 -10.48 0.12
CA LEU A 169 17.10 -9.49 1.20
C LEU A 169 17.36 -10.17 2.54
N GLU A 170 18.40 -9.76 3.21
CA GLU A 170 18.63 -10.05 4.62
C GLU A 170 17.73 -9.14 5.44
N ASP A 171 16.96 -9.69 6.38
CA ASP A 171 15.99 -9.01 7.21
C ASP A 171 15.09 -8.03 6.40
N PRO A 172 14.12 -8.53 5.63
CA PRO A 172 13.30 -7.69 4.76
C PRO A 172 12.49 -6.62 5.51
N PHE A 173 12.13 -6.86 6.77
CA PHE A 173 11.30 -5.96 7.57
C PHE A 173 12.08 -5.14 8.61
N ARG A 174 13.40 -5.02 8.49
CA ARG A 174 14.27 -4.26 9.43
C ARG A 174 13.79 -2.83 9.71
N GLU A 175 13.15 -2.17 8.74
CA GLU A 175 12.61 -0.81 8.87
C GLU A 175 11.11 -0.80 9.27
N TRP A 176 10.62 -1.86 9.95
CA TRP A 176 9.22 -1.99 10.36
C TRP A 176 8.73 -0.81 11.21
N HIS A 177 9.60 -0.25 12.05
CA HIS A 177 9.33 0.89 12.93
C HIS A 177 9.00 2.19 12.17
N THR A 178 9.37 2.30 10.89
CA THR A 178 9.04 3.45 10.05
C THR A 178 7.59 3.43 9.55
N SER A 179 6.89 2.32 9.71
CA SER A 179 5.58 2.00 9.13
C SER A 179 5.58 1.79 7.61
N PHE A 180 6.74 1.80 6.97
CA PHE A 180 6.90 1.61 5.52
C PHE A 180 7.99 0.58 5.16
N PRO A 181 7.98 -0.63 5.74
CA PRO A 181 8.97 -1.65 5.38
C PRO A 181 8.95 -1.98 3.88
N GLN A 182 7.79 -1.89 3.22
CA GLN A 182 7.66 -2.10 1.78
C GLN A 182 8.45 -1.08 0.95
N VAL A 183 8.62 0.15 1.45
CA VAL A 183 9.46 1.17 0.79
C VAL A 183 10.93 0.80 0.91
N ASP A 184 11.40 0.36 2.09
CA ASP A 184 12.79 -0.11 2.26
C ASP A 184 13.08 -1.33 1.39
N ILE A 185 12.15 -2.29 1.32
CA ILE A 185 12.25 -3.45 0.44
C ILE A 185 12.46 -3.02 -1.01
N LEU A 186 11.61 -2.12 -1.53
CA LEU A 186 11.72 -1.60 -2.88
C LEU A 186 13.09 -0.93 -3.12
N LEU A 187 13.48 -0.02 -2.23
CA LEU A 187 14.75 0.71 -2.35
C LEU A 187 15.94 -0.23 -2.38
N ARG A 188 15.97 -1.24 -1.50
CA ARG A 188 17.06 -2.23 -1.41
C ARG A 188 17.13 -3.15 -2.62
N LEU A 189 15.99 -3.57 -3.17
CA LEU A 189 15.97 -4.38 -4.38
C LEU A 189 16.47 -3.58 -5.59
N MET A 190 16.05 -2.33 -5.72
CA MET A 190 16.56 -1.45 -6.78
C MET A 190 18.07 -1.16 -6.63
N ASP A 191 18.58 -1.06 -5.40
CA ASP A 191 20.03 -0.96 -5.13
C ASP A 191 20.82 -2.19 -5.61
N LYS A 192 20.17 -3.35 -5.65
CA LYS A 192 20.74 -4.58 -6.19
C LYS A 192 20.58 -4.73 -7.71
N GLY A 193 20.05 -3.69 -8.39
CA GLY A 193 19.82 -3.70 -9.83
C GLY A 193 18.54 -4.40 -10.28
N VAL A 194 17.66 -4.76 -9.34
CA VAL A 194 16.36 -5.35 -9.66
C VAL A 194 15.48 -4.29 -10.31
N LYS A 195 14.92 -4.58 -11.48
CA LYS A 195 14.03 -3.67 -12.19
C LYS A 195 12.62 -3.70 -11.61
N ALA A 196 11.96 -2.54 -11.65
CA ALA A 196 10.55 -2.44 -11.37
C ALA A 196 9.75 -2.32 -12.67
N TRP A 197 8.54 -2.88 -12.68
CA TRP A 197 7.59 -2.81 -13.77
C TRP A 197 6.30 -2.13 -13.30
N PHE A 198 5.83 -1.14 -14.04
CA PHE A 198 4.54 -0.52 -13.79
C PHE A 198 3.45 -1.25 -14.55
N PHE A 199 2.45 -1.73 -13.80
CA PHE A 199 1.24 -2.23 -14.40
C PHE A 199 0.27 -1.10 -14.70
N PRO A 200 -0.48 -1.20 -15.82
CA PRO A 200 -1.61 -0.31 -16.06
C PRO A 200 -2.56 -0.36 -14.87
N GLU A 201 -3.34 0.69 -14.70
CA GLU A 201 -4.30 0.81 -13.59
C GLU A 201 -5.14 -0.47 -13.48
N VAL A 202 -4.88 -1.23 -12.41
CA VAL A 202 -5.70 -2.37 -12.07
C VAL A 202 -6.81 -1.85 -11.17
N PRO A 203 -8.08 -1.93 -11.57
CA PRO A 203 -9.17 -1.46 -10.76
C PRO A 203 -9.27 -2.29 -9.48
N PHE A 204 -9.01 -1.62 -8.36
CA PHE A 204 -9.23 -2.17 -7.04
C PHE A 204 -10.56 -1.68 -6.50
N CYS A 205 -11.39 -2.60 -6.04
CA CYS A 205 -12.53 -2.29 -5.20
C CYS A 205 -12.08 -2.16 -3.74
N ARG A 206 -12.54 -1.11 -3.07
CA ARG A 206 -12.23 -0.85 -1.67
C ARG A 206 -13.47 -0.94 -0.80
N ILE A 207 -13.39 -1.75 0.24
CA ILE A 207 -14.38 -1.76 1.32
C ILE A 207 -13.98 -0.65 2.30
N SER A 208 -14.93 0.24 2.64
CA SER A 208 -14.65 1.30 3.62
C SER A 208 -14.38 0.70 4.99
N VAL A 209 -13.23 1.01 5.56
CA VAL A 209 -12.86 0.66 6.93
C VAL A 209 -12.38 1.91 7.66
N LEU A 210 -12.70 2.02 8.95
CA LEU A 210 -12.20 3.11 9.77
C LEU A 210 -10.67 2.98 9.94
N ASN A 211 -9.97 4.09 9.73
CA ASN A 211 -8.53 4.17 9.88
C ASN A 211 -8.17 5.28 10.87
N ASN A 212 -7.70 4.90 12.06
CA ASN A 212 -7.36 5.81 13.14
C ASN A 212 -5.85 6.12 13.23
N ARG A 213 -5.06 5.80 12.18
CA ARG A 213 -3.60 6.02 12.19
C ARG A 213 -3.26 7.51 12.09
N ASN A 214 -2.27 7.93 12.84
CA ASN A 214 -1.70 9.27 12.71
C ASN A 214 -0.78 9.35 11.48
N HIS A 215 -1.35 9.71 10.35
CA HIS A 215 -0.64 9.78 9.07
C HIS A 215 0.47 10.84 9.06
N THR A 216 0.40 11.85 9.93
CA THR A 216 1.41 12.92 9.96
C THR A 216 2.77 12.43 10.45
N MET A 217 2.78 11.59 11.50
CA MET A 217 4.02 10.95 11.97
C MET A 217 4.56 9.95 10.96
N ILE A 218 3.68 9.12 10.42
CA ILE A 218 4.07 8.09 9.46
C ILE A 218 4.77 8.70 8.24
N PHE A 219 4.24 9.80 7.69
CA PHE A 219 4.85 10.44 6.52
C PHE A 219 6.11 11.27 6.84
N ALA A 220 6.35 11.65 8.09
CA ALA A 220 7.66 12.15 8.50
C ALA A 220 8.74 11.07 8.31
N ASN A 221 8.47 9.82 8.76
CA ASN A 221 9.37 8.68 8.55
C ASN A 221 9.63 8.42 7.05
N TYR A 222 8.60 8.54 6.21
CA TYR A 222 8.77 8.40 4.75
C TYR A 222 9.74 9.45 4.18
N LEU A 223 9.60 10.70 4.59
CA LEU A 223 10.52 11.76 4.15
C LEU A 223 11.94 11.54 4.66
N ASP A 224 12.11 11.06 5.90
CA ASP A 224 13.43 10.68 6.45
C ASP A 224 14.09 9.57 5.61
N MET A 225 13.31 8.57 5.20
CA MET A 225 13.80 7.50 4.33
C MET A 225 14.30 8.07 2.99
N LEU A 226 13.54 8.96 2.37
CA LEU A 226 13.93 9.60 1.10
C LEU A 226 15.13 10.56 1.27
N GLU A 227 15.23 11.28 2.37
CA GLU A 227 16.42 12.12 2.67
C GLU A 227 17.69 11.28 2.77
N LYS A 228 17.63 10.10 3.38
CA LYS A 228 18.73 9.14 3.40
C LYS A 228 19.13 8.69 1.98
N GLN A 229 18.17 8.49 1.08
CA GLN A 229 18.46 8.12 -0.31
C GLN A 229 19.05 9.31 -1.10
N LEU A 230 18.56 10.53 -0.86
CA LEU A 230 19.14 11.75 -1.44
C LEU A 230 20.61 11.94 -1.01
N ALA A 231 20.89 11.75 0.27
CA ALA A 231 22.26 11.85 0.80
C ALA A 231 23.23 10.82 0.19
N LYS A 232 22.69 9.65 -0.22
CA LYS A 232 23.46 8.59 -0.93
C LYS A 232 23.53 8.80 -2.45
N GLY A 233 22.96 9.89 -2.98
CA GLY A 233 22.90 10.16 -4.42
C GLY A 233 22.01 9.23 -5.24
N ARG A 234 21.10 8.47 -4.59
CA ARG A 234 20.22 7.49 -5.24
C ARG A 234 18.93 8.09 -5.79
N ILE A 235 18.56 9.26 -5.29
CA ILE A 235 17.50 10.08 -5.85
C ILE A 235 18.03 11.48 -6.14
N SER A 236 17.51 12.10 -7.18
CA SER A 236 17.89 13.47 -7.54
C SER A 236 17.21 14.50 -6.63
N LYS A 237 17.87 15.64 -6.43
CA LYS A 237 17.33 16.76 -5.66
C LYS A 237 16.01 17.28 -6.23
N SER A 238 15.86 17.25 -7.55
CA SER A 238 14.65 17.68 -8.25
C SER A 238 13.47 16.75 -7.96
N VAL A 239 13.69 15.43 -8.01
CA VAL A 239 12.67 14.42 -7.69
C VAL A 239 12.28 14.50 -6.21
N PHE A 240 13.24 14.62 -5.31
CA PHE A 240 12.93 14.77 -3.87
C PHE A 240 12.10 16.02 -3.57
N LYS A 241 12.43 17.19 -4.19
CA LYS A 241 11.62 18.41 -4.03
C LYS A 241 10.21 18.27 -4.60
N ARG A 242 10.08 17.60 -5.75
CA ARG A 242 8.79 17.30 -6.34
C ARG A 242 7.98 16.40 -5.40
N GLU A 243 8.58 15.33 -4.89
CA GLU A 243 7.95 14.36 -3.99
C GLU A 243 7.41 15.03 -2.72
N LYS A 244 8.21 15.89 -2.08
CA LYS A 244 7.75 16.69 -0.94
C LYS A 244 6.50 17.51 -1.28
N ARG A 245 6.52 18.20 -2.43
CA ARG A 245 5.39 19.03 -2.87
C ARG A 245 4.15 18.19 -3.16
N GLU A 246 4.31 17.08 -3.88
CA GLU A 246 3.22 16.14 -4.19
C GLU A 246 2.60 15.58 -2.91
N LEU A 247 3.42 15.12 -1.97
CA LEU A 247 2.98 14.61 -0.68
C LEU A 247 2.20 15.67 0.11
N LEU A 248 2.70 16.89 0.19
CA LEU A 248 2.04 17.95 0.95
C LEU A 248 0.68 18.30 0.35
N PHE A 249 0.62 18.58 -0.94
CA PHE A 249 -0.60 19.12 -1.58
C PHE A 249 -1.60 18.03 -1.97
N LYS A 250 -1.15 16.86 -2.37
CA LYS A 250 -2.07 15.79 -2.82
C LYS A 250 -2.48 14.84 -1.70
N TYR A 251 -1.75 14.82 -0.57
CA TYR A 251 -2.05 13.90 0.51
C TYR A 251 -2.22 14.57 1.87
N LEU A 252 -1.19 15.25 2.40
CA LEU A 252 -1.21 15.75 3.78
C LEU A 252 -2.28 16.84 3.98
N ILE A 253 -2.40 17.81 3.08
CA ILE A 253 -3.45 18.84 3.17
C ILE A 253 -4.86 18.22 3.04
N PRO A 254 -5.18 17.38 2.04
CA PRO A 254 -6.46 16.68 1.99
C PRO A 254 -6.72 15.80 3.21
N TYR A 255 -5.70 15.11 3.74
CA TYR A 255 -5.82 14.31 4.96
C TYR A 255 -6.22 15.17 6.16
N HIS A 256 -5.60 16.33 6.36
CA HIS A 256 -5.99 17.24 7.44
C HIS A 256 -7.42 17.72 7.30
N PHE A 257 -7.86 18.01 6.09
CA PHE A 257 -9.24 18.39 5.83
C PHE A 257 -10.21 17.27 6.23
N ASP A 258 -9.95 16.04 5.81
CA ASP A 258 -10.80 14.88 6.17
C ASP A 258 -10.77 14.59 7.66
N PHE A 259 -9.61 14.71 8.30
CA PHE A 259 -9.44 14.52 9.73
C PHE A 259 -10.25 15.57 10.53
N PHE A 260 -10.16 16.85 10.20
CA PHE A 260 -10.94 17.89 10.86
C PHE A 260 -12.44 17.72 10.66
N HIS A 261 -12.85 17.17 9.52
CA HIS A 261 -14.25 16.97 9.19
C HIS A 261 -14.86 15.75 9.91
N GLN A 262 -14.13 14.64 10.01
CA GLN A 262 -14.64 13.40 10.59
C GLN A 262 -14.67 13.40 12.12
N TYR A 263 -13.72 14.05 12.77
CA TYR A 263 -13.49 13.87 14.20
C TYR A 263 -13.96 15.05 15.06
N ASN A 264 -14.59 16.08 14.48
CA ASN A 264 -15.09 17.26 15.21
C ASN A 264 -14.03 17.84 16.16
N VAL A 265 -12.84 18.12 15.66
CA VAL A 265 -11.56 18.18 16.37
C VAL A 265 -11.33 19.52 17.08
N SER A 266 -12.30 20.05 17.77
CA SER A 266 -12.08 21.15 18.74
C SER A 266 -11.15 20.77 19.92
N ARG A 267 -10.75 19.49 20.03
CA ARG A 267 -10.04 18.93 21.18
C ARG A 267 -8.70 18.25 20.92
N THR A 268 -8.29 18.03 19.68
CA THR A 268 -6.99 17.43 19.39
C THR A 268 -5.98 18.50 18.99
N PRO A 269 -4.76 18.49 19.58
CA PRO A 269 -3.71 19.42 19.15
C PRO A 269 -3.42 19.19 17.67
N LEU A 270 -3.17 20.28 16.93
CA LEU A 270 -2.80 20.22 15.52
C LEU A 270 -1.57 19.34 15.34
N PRO A 271 -1.66 18.18 14.66
CA PRO A 271 -0.55 17.23 14.58
C PRO A 271 0.47 17.64 13.50
N PHE A 272 0.91 18.90 13.49
CA PHE A 272 1.82 19.45 12.47
C PHE A 272 3.28 19.16 12.67
N LEU A 273 3.67 18.93 13.92
CA LEU A 273 5.07 18.98 14.31
C LEU A 273 5.99 17.96 13.63
N PRO A 274 5.61 16.69 13.43
CA PRO A 274 6.56 15.69 12.95
C PRO A 274 7.14 15.99 11.57
N TYR A 275 6.33 16.41 10.61
CA TYR A 275 6.82 16.63 9.24
C TYR A 275 7.22 18.07 8.92
N CYS A 276 6.90 19.04 9.79
CA CYS A 276 7.22 20.46 9.56
C CYS A 276 8.70 20.70 9.32
N GLY A 277 9.58 19.94 9.98
CA GLY A 277 11.02 20.02 9.80
C GLY A 277 11.47 19.88 8.35
N HIS A 278 10.85 18.98 7.60
CA HIS A 278 11.16 18.69 6.20
C HIS A 278 10.77 19.82 5.24
N PHE A 279 9.77 20.64 5.60
CA PHE A 279 9.19 21.67 4.73
C PHE A 279 9.64 23.09 5.07
N LYS A 280 10.22 23.35 6.24
CA LYS A 280 10.54 24.71 6.73
C LYS A 280 11.35 25.59 5.77
N LYS A 281 12.12 24.98 4.85
CA LYS A 281 12.92 25.68 3.85
C LYS A 281 12.19 25.85 2.49
N GLU A 282 10.97 25.32 2.38
CA GLU A 282 10.20 25.40 1.13
C GLU A 282 9.30 26.63 1.12
N TRP A 283 9.38 27.45 0.08
CA TRP A 283 8.63 28.71 -0.04
C TRP A 283 7.11 28.51 0.08
N TYR A 284 6.59 27.38 -0.35
CA TYR A 284 5.16 27.06 -0.32
C TYR A 284 4.67 26.57 1.06
N PHE A 285 5.55 26.35 2.02
CA PHE A 285 5.18 25.76 3.30
C PHE A 285 4.35 26.71 4.18
N VAL A 286 4.75 27.98 4.28
CA VAL A 286 3.98 28.99 5.06
C VAL A 286 2.59 29.19 4.47
N PRO A 287 2.39 29.39 3.15
CA PRO A 287 1.04 29.41 2.55
C PRO A 287 0.22 28.14 2.83
N ALA A 288 0.85 26.95 2.80
CA ALA A 288 0.17 25.70 3.12
C ALA A 288 -0.31 25.65 4.58
N LEU A 289 0.51 26.08 5.53
CA LEU A 289 0.13 26.16 6.95
C LEU A 289 -1.03 27.13 7.18
N ILE A 290 -1.00 28.29 6.55
CA ILE A 290 -2.09 29.28 6.62
C ILE A 290 -3.38 28.63 6.10
N TRP A 291 -3.31 27.95 4.95
CA TRP A 291 -4.47 27.25 4.37
C TRP A 291 -5.02 26.16 5.30
N ILE A 292 -4.16 25.35 5.90
CA ILE A 292 -4.56 24.32 6.87
C ILE A 292 -5.22 25.00 8.11
N GLY A 293 -4.65 26.11 8.60
CA GLY A 293 -5.20 26.88 9.69
C GLY A 293 -6.60 27.46 9.39
N ILE A 294 -6.79 27.97 8.17
CA ILE A 294 -8.10 28.42 7.70
C ILE A 294 -9.09 27.25 7.65
N MET A 295 -8.70 26.11 7.11
CA MET A 295 -9.56 24.92 7.07
C MET A 295 -9.94 24.44 8.47
N TRP A 296 -8.97 24.44 9.40
CA TRP A 296 -9.24 24.11 10.80
C TRP A 296 -10.22 25.08 11.46
N PHE A 297 -10.03 26.38 11.28
CA PHE A 297 -10.95 27.40 11.79
C PHE A 297 -12.35 27.24 11.19
N CYS A 298 -12.46 27.09 9.88
CA CYS A 298 -13.72 26.91 9.17
C CYS A 298 -14.42 25.59 9.54
N SER A 299 -13.70 24.55 9.89
CA SER A 299 -14.29 23.26 10.32
C SER A 299 -15.08 23.38 11.63
N ASN A 300 -14.81 24.41 12.43
CA ASN A 300 -15.55 24.70 13.66
C ASN A 300 -16.81 25.54 13.44
N ILE A 301 -17.09 25.97 12.19
CA ILE A 301 -18.27 26.77 11.83
C ILE A 301 -19.20 25.92 10.95
N ILE A 302 -20.26 25.37 11.54
CA ILE A 302 -21.18 24.38 10.93
C ILE A 302 -21.70 24.73 9.52
N PRO A 303 -22.09 25.98 9.16
CA PRO A 303 -22.56 26.29 7.81
C PRO A 303 -21.51 26.20 6.72
N ILE A 304 -20.22 26.36 7.06
CA ILE A 304 -19.10 26.34 6.11
C ILE A 304 -18.71 24.90 5.76
N HIS A 305 -19.01 23.93 6.60
CA HIS A 305 -18.82 22.51 6.37
C HIS A 305 -19.43 22.02 5.04
N GLN A 306 -20.67 22.41 4.77
CA GLN A 306 -21.37 22.00 3.54
C GLN A 306 -20.76 22.64 2.28
N PHE A 307 -20.25 23.86 2.40
CA PHE A 307 -19.60 24.57 1.31
C PHE A 307 -18.21 23.99 0.99
N LEU A 308 -17.41 23.71 1.99
CA LEU A 308 -16.08 23.10 1.82
C LEU A 308 -16.15 21.67 1.27
N GLY A 309 -17.17 20.91 1.62
CA GLY A 309 -17.42 19.58 1.02
C GLY A 309 -17.67 19.65 -0.50
N LYS A 310 -18.31 20.72 -0.99
CA LYS A 310 -18.50 20.97 -2.44
C LYS A 310 -17.18 21.37 -3.13
N ILE A 311 -16.34 22.16 -2.46
CA ILE A 311 -15.02 22.54 -2.97
C ILE A 311 -14.10 21.32 -3.08
N LYS A 312 -14.05 20.43 -2.08
CA LYS A 312 -13.29 19.21 -2.12
C LYS A 312 -13.63 18.36 -3.35
N ARG A 313 -14.92 18.13 -3.61
CA ARG A 313 -15.38 17.37 -4.78
C ARG A 313 -14.94 18.00 -6.11
N LYS A 314 -14.79 19.33 -6.16
CA LYS A 314 -14.45 20.04 -7.39
C LYS A 314 -12.94 20.10 -7.68
N PHE A 315 -12.08 20.12 -6.65
CA PHE A 315 -10.65 20.39 -6.78
C PHE A 315 -9.73 19.19 -6.46
N PHE A 316 -10.20 18.21 -5.69
CA PHE A 316 -9.36 17.11 -5.20
C PHE A 316 -9.79 15.72 -5.67
N LEU A 317 -10.90 15.60 -6.41
CA LEU A 317 -11.42 14.34 -6.96
C LEU A 317 -11.44 14.31 -8.50
N ARG A 318 -10.69 15.21 -9.13
CA ARG A 318 -10.37 15.13 -10.57
C ARG A 318 -8.99 14.57 -10.81
#